data_0ea5edacb523e8733b7eaa56abe2f0db
#
_entry.id   0ea5edacb523e8733b7eaa56abe2f0db
#
_cell.length_a   1.000
_cell.length_b   1.000
_cell.length_c   1.000
_cell.angle_alpha   90.00
_cell.angle_beta   90.00
_cell.angle_gamma   90.00
#
_symmetry.space_group_name_H-M   'P 1'
#
loop_
_entity.id
_entity.type
_entity.pdbx_description
1 polymer ?
#
loop_
_entity_poly.entity_id
_entity_poly.type
_entity_poly.pdbx_seq_one_letter_code
_entity_poly.pdbx_strand_id
1 'polypeptide(L)'
;MRIRKPWTAWDPGVDFKSIPGSTGVFEIADEQQQCLYIGHAGGLAPFGIRGELYRIFGMPAGSETWNWAHPQPDAIPVGLRQRARYFRYEVNANSFARWVECLTRYREDYETVPECNLDPAAPRVPLLGRYHWKSEGI
;
A
#
# COMPACT_ATOMS: atom_id res chain seq x y z
N MET A 1 -6.10 12.66 7.15
CA MET A 1 -7.10 12.06 6.24
C MET A 1 -6.48 11.02 5.36
N ARG A 2 -7.09 9.88 5.28
CA ARG A 2 -6.61 8.84 4.38
C ARG A 2 -6.91 9.21 2.93
N ILE A 3 -6.50 8.34 2.01
CA ILE A 3 -6.74 8.54 0.58
C ILE A 3 -8.24 8.66 0.32
N ARG A 4 -8.65 9.71 -0.38
CA ARG A 4 -10.06 9.99 -0.65
C ARG A 4 -10.59 9.40 -1.94
N LYS A 5 -9.72 8.90 -2.79
CA LYS A 5 -10.15 8.33 -4.06
C LYS A 5 -11.05 7.13 -3.85
N PRO A 6 -12.02 6.91 -4.74
CA PRO A 6 -12.83 5.69 -4.66
C PRO A 6 -11.95 4.47 -4.96
N TRP A 7 -12.40 3.31 -4.49
CA TRP A 7 -11.73 2.06 -4.79
C TRP A 7 -11.83 1.73 -6.28
N THR A 8 -10.74 1.24 -6.83
CA THR A 8 -10.68 0.77 -8.22
C THR A 8 -10.47 -0.74 -8.21
N ALA A 9 -11.30 -1.46 -8.95
CA ALA A 9 -11.15 -2.91 -9.05
C ALA A 9 -9.89 -3.25 -9.83
N TRP A 10 -9.13 -4.24 -9.36
CA TRP A 10 -7.98 -4.73 -10.10
C TRP A 10 -8.47 -5.56 -11.29
N ASP A 11 -8.04 -5.18 -12.47
CA ASP A 11 -8.40 -5.86 -13.71
C ASP A 11 -7.11 -6.32 -14.41
N PRO A 12 -6.93 -7.62 -14.63
CA PRO A 12 -5.74 -8.11 -15.33
C PRO A 12 -5.53 -7.51 -16.71
N GLY A 13 -6.61 -7.00 -17.33
CA GLY A 13 -6.53 -6.35 -18.63
C GLY A 13 -6.24 -4.85 -18.56
N VAL A 14 -6.11 -4.28 -17.38
CA VAL A 14 -5.83 -2.86 -17.25
C VAL A 14 -4.43 -2.55 -17.79
N ASP A 15 -4.31 -1.41 -18.47
CA ASP A 15 -3.02 -0.93 -18.91
C ASP A 15 -2.18 -0.54 -17.69
N PHE A 16 -1.11 -1.28 -17.46
CA PHE A 16 -0.26 -1.01 -16.30
C PHE A 16 0.33 0.41 -16.33
N LYS A 17 0.39 1.04 -17.48
CA LYS A 17 0.87 2.42 -17.59
C LYS A 17 -0.11 3.42 -17.01
N SER A 18 -1.36 3.03 -16.76
CA SER A 18 -2.34 3.90 -16.14
C SER A 18 -2.03 4.17 -14.66
N ILE A 19 -1.21 3.32 -14.03
CA ILE A 19 -0.78 3.52 -12.66
C ILE A 19 0.59 4.19 -12.67
N PRO A 20 0.75 5.34 -11.99
CA PRO A 20 2.02 6.07 -12.05
C PRO A 20 3.17 5.30 -11.40
N GLY A 21 4.36 5.44 -11.97
CA GLY A 21 5.60 4.92 -11.41
C GLY A 21 6.23 5.87 -10.40
N SER A 22 5.45 6.71 -9.77
CA SER A 22 5.90 7.73 -8.82
C SER A 22 5.88 7.23 -7.39
N THR A 23 6.54 7.95 -6.50
CA THR A 23 6.46 7.68 -5.06
C THR A 23 5.10 8.07 -4.52
N GLY A 24 4.67 7.43 -3.47
CA GLY A 24 3.41 7.73 -2.84
C GLY A 24 2.93 6.63 -1.90
N VAL A 25 1.65 6.64 -1.63
CA VAL A 25 0.99 5.67 -0.77
C VAL A 25 -0.15 4.98 -1.52
N PHE A 26 -0.50 3.79 -1.06
CA PHE A 26 -1.59 3.04 -1.65
C PHE A 26 -2.32 2.22 -0.60
N GLU A 27 -3.54 1.86 -0.89
CA GLU A 27 -4.35 1.00 -0.05
C GLU A 27 -4.91 -0.13 -0.89
N ILE A 28 -5.02 -1.30 -0.28
CA ILE A 28 -5.55 -2.49 -0.92
C ILE A 28 -6.72 -3.01 -0.09
N ALA A 29 -7.79 -3.38 -0.75
CA ALA A 29 -9.00 -3.88 -0.11
C ALA A 29 -9.44 -5.22 -0.68
N ASP A 30 -10.21 -5.94 0.12
CA ASP A 30 -10.80 -7.22 -0.29
C ASP A 30 -12.09 -7.03 -1.10
N GLU A 31 -12.78 -8.14 -1.36
CA GLU A 31 -14.00 -8.16 -2.15
C GLU A 31 -15.11 -7.30 -1.54
N GLN A 32 -15.14 -7.15 -0.23
CA GLN A 32 -16.12 -6.31 0.45
C GLN A 32 -15.63 -4.87 0.62
N GLN A 33 -14.52 -4.51 -0.02
CA GLN A 33 -13.88 -3.21 0.09
C GLN A 33 -13.43 -2.87 1.51
N GLN A 34 -13.08 -3.91 2.27
CA GLN A 34 -12.44 -3.73 3.57
C GLN A 34 -10.94 -3.58 3.37
N CYS A 35 -10.35 -2.55 3.94
CA CYS A 35 -8.91 -2.29 3.78
C CYS A 35 -8.10 -3.40 4.43
N LEU A 36 -7.24 -4.04 3.63
CA LEU A 36 -6.35 -5.10 4.08
C LEU A 36 -4.95 -4.58 4.38
N TYR A 37 -4.54 -3.53 3.67
CA TYR A 37 -3.14 -3.14 3.68
C TYR A 37 -2.97 -1.69 3.23
N ILE A 38 -2.13 -0.95 3.93
CA ILE A 38 -1.71 0.40 3.54
C ILE A 38 -0.21 0.33 3.32
N GLY A 39 0.23 0.58 2.08
CA GLY A 39 1.63 0.54 1.73
C GLY A 39 2.14 1.86 1.21
N HIS A 40 3.46 1.94 1.06
CA HIS A 40 4.06 3.10 0.42
C HIS A 40 5.16 2.67 -0.54
N ALA A 41 5.41 3.50 -1.53
CA ALA A 41 6.49 3.32 -2.48
C ALA A 41 7.43 4.51 -2.34
N GLY A 42 8.57 4.28 -1.72
CA GLY A 42 9.60 5.30 -1.55
C GLY A 42 10.60 5.31 -2.69
N GLY A 43 11.68 6.05 -2.51
CA GLY A 43 12.71 6.20 -3.55
C GLY A 43 13.43 4.91 -3.91
N LEU A 44 13.37 3.89 -3.04
CA LEU A 44 14.01 2.59 -3.30
C LEU A 44 13.07 1.57 -3.93
N ALA A 45 11.80 1.92 -4.12
CA ALA A 45 10.82 1.02 -4.70
C ALA A 45 10.91 1.07 -6.23
N PRO A 46 11.30 0.00 -6.91
CA PRO A 46 11.36 0.00 -8.38
C PRO A 46 9.98 0.28 -8.97
N PHE A 47 9.92 1.24 -9.89
CA PHE A 47 8.69 1.67 -10.55
C PHE A 47 7.61 2.23 -9.59
N GLY A 48 8.00 2.61 -8.38
CA GLY A 48 7.12 3.32 -7.47
C GLY A 48 5.81 2.59 -7.15
N ILE A 49 4.71 3.34 -7.12
CA ILE A 49 3.38 2.78 -6.83
C ILE A 49 3.02 1.66 -7.80
N ARG A 50 3.29 1.86 -9.09
CA ARG A 50 3.02 0.85 -10.12
C ARG A 50 3.68 -0.47 -9.80
N GLY A 51 4.98 -0.43 -9.49
CA GLY A 51 5.74 -1.62 -9.17
C GLY A 51 5.22 -2.35 -7.94
N GLU A 52 4.88 -1.60 -6.91
CA GLU A 52 4.36 -2.20 -5.68
C GLU A 52 2.99 -2.86 -5.88
N LEU A 53 2.11 -2.23 -6.62
CA LEU A 53 0.80 -2.82 -6.88
C LEU A 53 0.91 -4.08 -7.75
N TYR A 54 1.74 -4.06 -8.79
CA TYR A 54 1.94 -5.24 -9.62
C TYR A 54 2.64 -6.36 -8.87
N ARG A 55 3.54 -6.04 -7.96
CA ARG A 55 4.19 -7.04 -7.11
C ARG A 55 3.14 -7.78 -6.27
N ILE A 56 2.17 -7.06 -5.75
CA ILE A 56 1.13 -7.63 -4.88
C ILE A 56 0.05 -8.35 -5.67
N PHE A 57 -0.49 -7.72 -6.70
CA PHE A 57 -1.59 -8.29 -7.49
C PHE A 57 -1.13 -9.31 -8.51
N GLY A 58 0.11 -9.22 -8.96
CA GLY A 58 0.66 -10.07 -10.02
C GLY A 58 0.91 -9.30 -11.29
N MET A 59 1.96 -9.68 -12.01
CA MET A 59 2.37 -9.00 -13.23
C MET A 59 1.40 -9.34 -14.35
N PRO A 60 1.04 -8.37 -15.20
CA PRO A 60 0.15 -8.64 -16.33
C PRO A 60 0.84 -9.51 -17.38
N ALA A 61 0.05 -10.22 -18.17
CA ALA A 61 0.58 -11.00 -19.27
C ALA A 61 1.36 -10.09 -20.23
N GLY A 62 2.49 -10.56 -20.70
CA GLY A 62 3.35 -9.78 -21.60
C GLY A 62 4.35 -8.88 -20.87
N SER A 63 4.31 -8.85 -19.55
CA SER A 63 5.23 -8.03 -18.75
C SER A 63 6.55 -8.74 -18.44
N GLU A 64 6.75 -9.93 -18.97
CA GLU A 64 7.95 -10.73 -18.70
C GLU A 64 9.23 -10.03 -19.15
N THR A 65 9.11 -9.08 -20.08
CA THR A 65 10.22 -8.28 -20.53
C THR A 65 10.59 -7.14 -19.57
N TRP A 66 9.77 -6.90 -18.54
CA TRP A 66 10.07 -5.90 -17.55
C TRP A 66 11.28 -6.33 -16.74
N ASN A 67 12.37 -5.69 -16.99
CA ASN A 67 13.59 -5.96 -16.26
C ASN A 67 13.64 -5.08 -15.03
N TRP A 68 12.84 -5.44 -14.03
CA TRP A 68 12.92 -4.75 -12.75
C TRP A 68 13.17 -5.75 -11.65
N ALA A 69 14.04 -5.38 -10.73
CA ALA A 69 14.38 -6.22 -9.60
C ALA A 69 13.95 -5.49 -8.32
N HIS A 70 12.94 -6.01 -7.67
CA HIS A 70 12.58 -5.54 -6.35
C HIS A 70 13.54 -6.19 -5.34
N PRO A 71 14.05 -5.43 -4.34
CA PRO A 71 14.94 -6.02 -3.33
C PRO A 71 14.32 -7.18 -2.58
N GLN A 72 13.00 -7.18 -2.41
CA GLN A 72 12.26 -8.22 -1.70
C GLN A 72 11.00 -8.59 -2.48
N PRO A 73 11.14 -9.23 -3.64
CA PRO A 73 9.97 -9.47 -4.52
C PRO A 73 8.92 -10.38 -3.89
N ASP A 74 9.31 -11.25 -2.99
CA ASP A 74 8.41 -12.21 -2.36
C ASP A 74 7.98 -11.80 -0.94
N ALA A 75 8.39 -10.63 -0.48
CA ALA A 75 8.01 -10.12 0.83
C ALA A 75 6.59 -9.53 0.77
N ILE A 76 5.62 -10.41 0.66
CA ILE A 76 4.20 -10.05 0.57
C ILE A 76 3.48 -10.69 1.74
N PRO A 77 2.65 -9.93 2.48
CA PRO A 77 1.89 -10.50 3.59
C PRO A 77 1.09 -11.73 3.17
N VAL A 78 1.04 -12.71 4.07
CA VAL A 78 0.34 -13.97 3.82
C VAL A 78 -1.13 -13.70 3.50
N GLY A 79 -1.60 -14.28 2.40
CA GLY A 79 -2.98 -14.16 2.00
C GLY A 79 -3.37 -12.84 1.32
N LEU A 80 -2.48 -11.85 1.31
CA LEU A 80 -2.82 -10.56 0.70
C LEU A 80 -3.13 -10.71 -0.78
N ARG A 81 -2.28 -11.44 -1.52
CA ARG A 81 -2.48 -11.62 -2.97
C ARG A 81 -3.79 -12.32 -3.29
N GLN A 82 -4.16 -13.31 -2.49
CA GLN A 82 -5.40 -14.07 -2.71
C GLN A 82 -6.64 -13.24 -2.42
N ARG A 83 -6.56 -12.31 -1.47
CA ARG A 83 -7.72 -11.54 -1.01
C ARG A 83 -7.84 -10.17 -1.66
N ALA A 84 -6.76 -9.64 -2.23
CA ALA A 84 -6.74 -8.31 -2.83
C ALA A 84 -7.65 -8.25 -4.07
N ARG A 85 -8.55 -7.27 -4.09
CA ARG A 85 -9.50 -7.08 -5.20
C ARG A 85 -9.60 -5.64 -5.64
N TYR A 86 -9.32 -4.68 -4.75
CA TYR A 86 -9.44 -3.27 -5.02
C TYR A 86 -8.19 -2.54 -4.55
N PHE A 87 -7.92 -1.42 -5.20
CA PHE A 87 -6.81 -0.55 -4.80
C PHE A 87 -7.20 0.91 -4.96
N ARG A 88 -6.44 1.76 -4.32
CA ARG A 88 -6.42 3.20 -4.56
C ARG A 88 -5.06 3.72 -4.14
N TYR A 89 -4.67 4.88 -4.65
CA TYR A 89 -3.34 5.42 -4.39
C TYR A 89 -3.35 6.93 -4.40
N GLU A 90 -2.27 7.50 -3.88
CA GLU A 90 -2.01 8.93 -3.89
C GLU A 90 -0.53 9.14 -4.16
N VAL A 91 -0.21 9.92 -5.19
CA VAL A 91 1.18 10.32 -5.47
C VAL A 91 1.60 11.34 -4.42
N ASN A 92 2.73 11.12 -3.79
CA ASN A 92 3.22 11.99 -2.74
C ASN A 92 4.73 11.84 -2.60
N ALA A 93 5.47 12.95 -2.71
CA ALA A 93 6.92 12.93 -2.59
C ALA A 93 7.37 12.51 -1.19
N ASN A 94 6.58 12.79 -0.16
CA ASN A 94 6.86 12.40 1.22
C ASN A 94 6.11 11.12 1.56
N SER A 95 6.39 10.06 0.80
CA SER A 95 5.63 8.81 0.90
C SER A 95 5.65 8.19 2.30
N PHE A 96 6.78 8.22 2.98
CA PHE A 96 6.86 7.64 4.32
C PHE A 96 5.99 8.42 5.31
N ALA A 97 6.11 9.75 5.34
CA ALA A 97 5.32 10.58 6.25
C ALA A 97 3.82 10.43 5.98
N ARG A 98 3.43 10.38 4.69
CA ARG A 98 2.04 10.18 4.32
C ARG A 98 1.53 8.79 4.72
N TRP A 99 2.38 7.78 4.59
CA TRP A 99 2.07 6.42 5.03
C TRP A 99 1.78 6.37 6.53
N VAL A 100 2.66 6.99 7.33
CA VAL A 100 2.46 7.07 8.79
C VAL A 100 1.15 7.77 9.10
N GLU A 101 0.84 8.85 8.39
CA GLU A 101 -0.43 9.56 8.57
C GLU A 101 -1.63 8.68 8.24
N CYS A 102 -1.58 7.94 7.13
CA CYS A 102 -2.67 7.04 6.76
C CYS A 102 -2.87 5.93 7.78
N LEU A 103 -1.79 5.33 8.28
CA LEU A 103 -1.87 4.31 9.32
C LEU A 103 -2.44 4.89 10.61
N THR A 104 -2.03 6.10 10.98
CA THR A 104 -2.52 6.78 12.17
C THR A 104 -4.03 7.03 12.07
N ARG A 105 -4.49 7.53 10.93
CA ARG A 105 -5.92 7.78 10.70
C ARG A 105 -6.74 6.50 10.73
N TYR A 106 -6.22 5.43 10.13
CA TYR A 106 -6.90 4.14 10.16
C TYR A 106 -7.02 3.64 11.62
N ARG A 107 -5.93 3.74 12.38
CA ARG A 107 -5.94 3.31 13.77
C ARG A 107 -6.90 4.13 14.62
N GLU A 108 -7.02 5.42 14.36
CA GLU A 108 -7.99 6.25 15.06
C GLU A 108 -9.43 5.79 14.81
N ASP A 109 -9.71 5.32 13.59
CA ASP A 109 -11.06 4.89 13.22
C ASP A 109 -11.37 3.46 13.66
N TYR A 110 -10.39 2.57 13.65
CA TYR A 110 -10.60 1.14 13.85
C TYR A 110 -9.83 0.54 15.02
N GLU A 111 -9.10 1.34 15.77
CA GLU A 111 -8.32 0.93 16.94
C GLU A 111 -7.14 0.03 16.63
N THR A 112 -6.90 -0.28 15.39
CA THR A 112 -5.76 -1.09 14.91
C THR A 112 -5.37 -0.64 13.52
N VAL A 113 -4.23 -1.09 13.04
CA VAL A 113 -3.86 -0.92 11.63
C VAL A 113 -4.46 -2.07 10.82
N PRO A 114 -4.50 -1.97 9.48
CA PRO A 114 -5.02 -3.08 8.67
C PRO A 114 -4.27 -4.38 8.97
N GLU A 115 -4.99 -5.50 8.91
CA GLU A 115 -4.43 -6.79 9.35
C GLU A 115 -3.15 -7.20 8.64
N CYS A 116 -3.05 -6.93 7.34
CA CYS A 116 -1.86 -7.33 6.59
C CYS A 116 -0.65 -6.45 6.90
N ASN A 117 -0.84 -5.27 7.47
CA ASN A 117 0.26 -4.45 7.94
C ASN A 117 0.96 -5.04 9.17
N LEU A 118 0.32 -5.95 9.86
CA LEU A 118 0.88 -6.62 11.04
C LEU A 118 1.66 -7.88 10.68
N ASP A 119 1.60 -8.31 9.42
CA ASP A 119 2.33 -9.49 8.95
C ASP A 119 3.84 -9.22 8.98
N PRO A 120 4.66 -10.20 9.42
CA PRO A 120 6.11 -10.01 9.45
C PRO A 120 6.74 -9.69 8.09
N ALA A 121 6.09 -10.06 6.98
CA ALA A 121 6.57 -9.74 5.64
C ALA A 121 6.32 -8.29 5.24
N ALA A 122 5.45 -7.57 5.96
CA ALA A 122 5.18 -6.16 5.71
C ALA A 122 6.23 -5.28 6.37
N PRO A 123 6.45 -4.06 5.87
CA PRO A 123 7.28 -3.09 6.58
C PRO A 123 6.75 -2.87 7.99
N ARG A 124 7.67 -2.74 8.93
CA ARG A 124 7.31 -2.57 10.33
C ARG A 124 6.51 -1.29 10.53
N VAL A 125 5.39 -1.42 11.23
CA VAL A 125 4.55 -0.27 11.55
C VAL A 125 5.27 0.61 12.58
N PRO A 126 5.38 1.93 12.32
CA PRO A 126 5.99 2.85 13.28
C PRO A 126 5.17 2.98 14.56
N LEU A 127 5.76 3.59 15.57
CA LEU A 127 5.11 3.79 16.86
C LEU A 127 4.07 4.93 16.79
N LEU A 128 2.92 4.63 16.23
CA LEU A 128 1.87 5.60 15.98
C LEU A 128 1.32 6.23 17.27
N GLY A 129 1.23 5.45 18.30
CA GLY A 129 0.71 5.92 19.58
C GLY A 129 1.48 7.05 20.23
N ARG A 130 2.74 7.22 19.85
CA ARG A 130 3.57 8.28 20.41
C ARG A 130 3.07 9.67 20.06
N TYR A 131 2.64 9.84 18.81
CA TYR A 131 2.14 11.14 18.36
C TYR A 131 0.83 11.47 19.04
N HIS A 132 -0.02 10.49 19.14
CA HIS A 132 -1.29 10.62 19.81
C HIS A 132 -1.10 11.03 21.28
N TRP A 133 -0.15 10.41 21.94
CA TRP A 133 0.21 10.70 23.31
C TRP A 133 0.55 12.17 23.52
N LYS A 134 1.40 12.71 22.67
CA LYS A 134 1.83 14.08 22.78
C LYS A 134 0.70 15.06 22.56
N SER A 135 -0.23 14.73 21.72
CA SER A 135 -1.36 15.60 21.42
C SER A 135 -2.39 15.62 22.52
N GLU A 136 -2.33 14.71 23.48
CA GLU A 136 -3.26 14.66 24.61
C GLU A 136 -2.88 15.54 25.78
N GLY A 137 -2.07 16.53 25.55
CA GLY A 137 -1.87 17.58 26.52
C GLY A 137 -0.93 17.27 27.64
N ILE A 138 0.03 16.61 27.33
CA ILE A 138 1.12 16.43 28.28
C ILE A 138 1.81 17.75 28.53
#